data_b9d5ee74aa6e2106d22ddfe9f88ded49
#
_entry.id   b9d5ee74aa6e2106d22ddfe9f88ded49
#
_cell.length_a   1.000
_cell.length_b   1.000
_cell.length_c   1.000
_cell.angle_alpha   90.00
_cell.angle_beta   90.00
_cell.angle_gamma   90.00
#
_symmetry.space_group_name_H-M   'P 1'
#
loop_
_entity.id
_entity.type
_entity.pdbx_description
1 polymer ?
#
loop_
_entity_poly.entity_id
_entity_poly.type
_entity_poly.pdbx_seq_one_letter_code
_entity_poly.pdbx_strand_id
1 'polypeptide(L)'
;LVEVYKEQAKVICEAGADLFVVETMMSLQECRAAVIAIREVCDLPIMVSLTYNEDGRTLYGTDPATAVIVLQSLGADAVGLNCSTGPEAMIDPVQQMAEYATIPLLAKPNAGMPELCDGVTVYRTTPEEFASVGAKLVEAGAAIIGGCCGTTPEHICALKQAVGSMPVHMPLTKKRRMLASERMHVEIRLDGKFMVIGERINPTGKKKLQAELKEGSLSMVRTMATEQEENGAQILDINMGMNGIDEKQMMLDAIYEVTSTVDLPLCIDSSHVDIIEAALRIYPGRALVNSISLEKEKIEYLLPIAKKYGAMFILLPLSDEGLPKDSAEKHGIIREILRRAEAIGMGKEDIVVDGLVATIGANPKAALECFETFSFCKNEMELPTVCGLSTFRSDFRSAPMSTRHFSQWRSEMALRWRLQILPRNF
;
A
#
# COMPACT_ATOMS: atom_id res chain seq x y z
N LEU A 1 11.00 17.36 1.93
CA LEU A 1 11.26 16.52 3.11
C LEU A 1 12.37 15.50 2.85
N VAL A 2 12.28 14.65 1.80
CA VAL A 2 13.29 13.60 1.54
C VAL A 2 14.70 14.16 1.49
N GLU A 3 14.95 15.27 0.75
CA GLU A 3 16.29 15.84 0.63
C GLU A 3 16.85 16.37 1.97
N VAL A 4 15.98 16.90 2.84
CA VAL A 4 16.38 17.34 4.19
C VAL A 4 16.80 16.14 5.06
N TYR A 5 16.01 15.06 5.03
CA TYR A 5 16.36 13.84 5.73
C TYR A 5 17.63 13.17 5.17
N LYS A 6 17.88 13.26 3.86
CA LYS A 6 19.12 12.74 3.24
C LYS A 6 20.35 13.47 3.76
N GLU A 7 20.29 14.79 3.89
CA GLU A 7 21.38 15.58 4.44
C GLU A 7 21.72 15.13 5.87
N GLN A 8 20.70 15.00 6.72
CA GLN A 8 20.86 14.50 8.09
C GLN A 8 21.37 13.06 8.13
N ALA A 9 20.78 12.16 7.33
CA ALA A 9 21.17 10.75 7.29
C ALA A 9 22.64 10.57 6.89
N LYS A 10 23.14 11.35 5.93
CA LYS A 10 24.56 11.36 5.55
C LYS A 10 25.48 11.63 6.73
N VAL A 11 25.21 12.70 7.47
CA VAL A 11 26.03 13.08 8.63
C VAL A 11 26.03 11.99 9.71
N ILE A 12 24.86 11.38 9.95
CA ILE A 12 24.74 10.29 10.94
C ILE A 12 25.52 9.05 10.48
N CYS A 13 25.43 8.67 9.21
CA CYS A 13 26.21 7.56 8.64
C CYS A 13 27.71 7.81 8.75
N GLU A 14 28.19 9.00 8.37
CA GLU A 14 29.58 9.38 8.42
C GLU A 14 30.13 9.41 9.87
N ALA A 15 29.26 9.69 10.85
CA ALA A 15 29.60 9.63 12.27
C ALA A 15 29.73 8.20 12.82
N GLY A 16 29.39 7.16 12.02
CA GLY A 16 29.58 5.76 12.38
C GLY A 16 28.42 5.16 13.18
N ALA A 17 27.18 5.60 12.95
CA ALA A 17 26.00 4.97 13.53
C ALA A 17 25.83 3.53 13.02
N ASP A 18 25.33 2.62 13.87
CA ASP A 18 25.07 1.23 13.53
C ASP A 18 23.64 1.00 12.97
N LEU A 19 22.71 1.88 13.31
CA LEU A 19 21.31 1.84 12.85
C LEU A 19 20.64 3.22 12.97
N PHE A 20 19.51 3.37 12.32
CA PHE A 20 18.64 4.55 12.45
C PHE A 20 17.40 4.23 13.27
N VAL A 21 17.01 5.18 14.13
CA VAL A 21 15.72 5.18 14.81
C VAL A 21 14.96 6.46 14.41
N VAL A 22 13.91 6.30 13.62
CA VAL A 22 12.96 7.35 13.25
C VAL A 22 11.80 7.26 14.22
N GLU A 23 11.76 8.13 15.24
CA GLU A 23 10.84 7.96 16.37
C GLU A 23 9.98 9.19 16.67
N THR A 24 8.87 8.96 17.39
CA THR A 24 7.92 9.98 17.84
C THR A 24 7.24 10.66 16.65
N MET A 25 7.01 9.88 15.60
CA MET A 25 6.43 10.39 14.36
C MET A 25 4.91 10.44 14.43
N MET A 26 4.33 11.51 13.89
CA MET A 26 2.86 11.73 13.87
C MET A 26 2.26 11.56 12.47
N SER A 27 3.10 11.57 11.43
CA SER A 27 2.72 11.49 10.02
C SER A 27 3.37 10.30 9.35
N LEU A 28 2.55 9.46 8.72
CA LEU A 28 3.03 8.33 7.92
C LEU A 28 3.80 8.80 6.68
N GLN A 29 3.34 9.91 6.08
CA GLN A 29 4.03 10.53 4.93
C GLN A 29 5.46 10.99 5.32
N GLU A 30 5.62 11.55 6.51
CA GLU A 30 6.93 11.96 7.01
C GLU A 30 7.82 10.76 7.33
N CYS A 31 7.28 9.71 7.96
CA CYS A 31 8.00 8.44 8.15
C CYS A 31 8.52 7.89 6.83
N ARG A 32 7.67 7.87 5.79
CA ARG A 32 8.06 7.43 4.45
C ARG A 32 9.21 8.27 3.89
N ALA A 33 9.12 9.59 4.01
CA ALA A 33 10.17 10.50 3.55
C ALA A 33 11.52 10.21 4.23
N ALA A 34 11.51 9.96 5.54
CA ALA A 34 12.71 9.61 6.31
C ALA A 34 13.29 8.26 5.87
N VAL A 35 12.45 7.20 5.76
CA VAL A 35 12.89 5.87 5.32
C VAL A 35 13.47 5.90 3.91
N ILE A 36 12.79 6.56 2.96
CA ILE A 36 13.28 6.73 1.58
C ILE A 36 14.64 7.45 1.59
N ALA A 37 14.77 8.53 2.36
CA ALA A 37 15.99 9.29 2.46
C ALA A 37 17.17 8.47 2.98
N ILE A 38 16.94 7.68 4.05
CA ILE A 38 17.99 6.82 4.63
C ILE A 38 18.40 5.73 3.64
N ARG A 39 17.43 5.06 2.99
CA ARG A 39 17.70 4.01 1.98
C ARG A 39 18.41 4.54 0.73
N GLU A 40 18.25 5.83 0.39
CA GLU A 40 19.01 6.48 -0.69
C GLU A 40 20.44 6.84 -0.27
N VAL A 41 20.77 6.77 1.01
CA VAL A 41 22.11 7.10 1.57
C VAL A 41 22.88 5.83 1.96
N CYS A 42 22.21 4.85 2.61
CA CYS A 42 22.87 3.67 3.16
C CYS A 42 21.92 2.48 3.37
N ASP A 43 22.50 1.30 3.67
CA ASP A 43 21.78 0.05 3.93
C ASP A 43 21.70 -0.29 5.43
N LEU A 44 21.96 0.68 6.34
CA LEU A 44 21.87 0.46 7.78
C LEU A 44 20.43 0.11 8.20
N PRO A 45 20.24 -0.70 9.25
CA PRO A 45 18.93 -1.03 9.79
C PRO A 45 18.14 0.24 10.16
N ILE A 46 16.83 0.22 9.89
CA ILE A 46 15.91 1.33 10.20
C ILE A 46 14.79 0.83 11.08
N MET A 47 14.66 1.39 12.28
CA MET A 47 13.50 1.24 13.15
C MET A 47 12.62 2.49 13.04
N VAL A 48 11.31 2.31 12.88
CA VAL A 48 10.36 3.43 12.82
C VAL A 48 9.31 3.29 13.91
N SER A 49 9.07 4.35 14.68
CA SER A 49 7.99 4.36 15.66
C SER A 49 7.16 5.64 15.60
N LEU A 50 5.83 5.44 15.66
CA LEU A 50 4.85 6.52 15.61
C LEU A 50 4.25 6.75 17.00
N THR A 51 3.62 7.91 17.17
CA THR A 51 2.82 8.21 18.35
C THR A 51 1.34 8.15 18.02
N TYR A 52 0.56 7.53 18.90
CA TYR A 52 -0.88 7.36 18.76
C TYR A 52 -1.60 8.08 19.88
N ASN A 53 -2.69 8.76 19.56
CA ASN A 53 -3.58 9.39 20.52
C ASN A 53 -4.43 8.32 21.24
N GLU A 54 -5.27 8.75 22.18
CA GLU A 54 -6.19 7.86 22.94
C GLU A 54 -7.20 7.12 22.05
N ASP A 55 -7.50 7.67 20.87
CA ASP A 55 -8.37 7.04 19.86
C ASP A 55 -7.66 5.93 19.03
N GLY A 56 -6.40 5.63 19.34
CA GLY A 56 -5.59 4.65 18.63
C GLY A 56 -5.13 5.09 17.23
N ARG A 57 -5.16 6.40 16.93
CA ARG A 57 -4.69 6.95 15.66
C ARG A 57 -3.58 7.98 15.86
N THR A 58 -2.74 8.15 14.84
CA THR A 58 -1.78 9.26 14.80
C THR A 58 -2.52 10.59 14.62
N LEU A 59 -1.82 11.72 14.79
CA LEU A 59 -2.38 13.06 14.55
C LEU A 59 -3.00 13.21 13.15
N TYR A 60 -2.46 12.52 12.14
CA TYR A 60 -2.96 12.54 10.75
C TYR A 60 -3.94 11.41 10.43
N GLY A 61 -4.38 10.65 11.45
CA GLY A 61 -5.45 9.66 11.33
C GLY A 61 -4.99 8.25 10.92
N THR A 62 -3.67 7.98 10.87
CA THR A 62 -3.14 6.65 10.55
C THR A 62 -3.40 5.66 11.69
N ASP A 63 -4.00 4.51 11.39
CA ASP A 63 -4.14 3.40 12.33
C ASP A 63 -2.86 2.54 12.40
N PRO A 64 -2.66 1.75 13.49
CA PRO A 64 -1.47 0.94 13.69
C PRO A 64 -1.22 -0.10 12.59
N ALA A 65 -2.25 -0.75 12.10
CA ALA A 65 -2.15 -1.75 11.04
C ALA A 65 -1.70 -1.12 9.72
N THR A 66 -2.27 0.02 9.35
CA THR A 66 -1.87 0.78 8.14
C THR A 66 -0.41 1.20 8.22
N ALA A 67 0.05 1.69 9.38
CA ALA A 67 1.45 2.09 9.55
C ALA A 67 2.42 0.93 9.31
N VAL A 68 2.18 -0.24 9.92
CA VAL A 68 3.07 -1.40 9.73
C VAL A 68 3.04 -1.92 8.29
N ILE A 69 1.86 -1.97 7.64
CA ILE A 69 1.72 -2.39 6.24
C ILE A 69 2.58 -1.53 5.31
N VAL A 70 2.51 -0.21 5.47
CA VAL A 70 3.23 0.73 4.62
C VAL A 70 4.73 0.69 4.89
N LEU A 71 5.14 0.78 6.15
CA LEU A 71 6.55 0.93 6.51
C LEU A 71 7.37 -0.35 6.30
N GLN A 72 6.82 -1.54 6.59
CA GLN A 72 7.50 -2.80 6.28
C GLN A 72 7.64 -3.01 4.77
N SER A 73 6.65 -2.58 3.97
CA SER A 73 6.73 -2.68 2.51
C SER A 73 7.79 -1.76 1.92
N LEU A 74 8.01 -0.61 2.56
CA LEU A 74 9.03 0.36 2.19
C LEU A 74 10.45 -0.06 2.60
N GLY A 75 10.59 -1.10 3.43
CA GLY A 75 11.87 -1.65 3.84
C GLY A 75 12.36 -1.17 5.21
N ALA A 76 11.47 -0.76 6.12
CA ALA A 76 11.81 -0.66 7.53
C ALA A 76 12.12 -2.04 8.11
N ASP A 77 13.10 -2.12 9.02
CA ASP A 77 13.55 -3.37 9.66
C ASP A 77 12.81 -3.65 10.97
N ALA A 78 12.25 -2.63 11.60
CA ALA A 78 11.30 -2.73 12.70
C ALA A 78 10.34 -1.56 12.67
N VAL A 79 9.08 -1.80 13.08
CA VAL A 79 8.05 -0.76 13.18
C VAL A 79 7.36 -0.85 14.53
N GLY A 80 6.91 0.26 15.07
CA GLY A 80 6.17 0.24 16.33
C GLY A 80 5.68 1.60 16.77
N LEU A 81 5.64 1.77 18.09
CA LEU A 81 5.10 2.97 18.70
C LEU A 81 5.91 3.40 19.93
N ASN A 82 5.90 4.68 20.22
CA ASN A 82 6.53 5.23 21.41
C ASN A 82 5.80 6.48 21.90
N CYS A 83 6.05 6.84 23.15
CA CYS A 83 5.57 8.08 23.77
C CYS A 83 4.02 8.18 23.84
N SER A 84 3.50 9.39 23.94
CA SER A 84 2.10 9.80 23.86
C SER A 84 1.21 9.31 25.01
N THR A 85 1.11 7.99 25.22
CA THR A 85 0.23 7.37 26.22
C THR A 85 1.03 6.55 27.25
N GLY A 86 0.36 6.17 28.35
CA GLY A 86 0.92 5.19 29.29
C GLY A 86 1.02 3.79 28.69
N PRO A 87 1.72 2.86 29.37
CA PRO A 87 2.03 1.57 28.80
C PRO A 87 0.80 0.71 28.47
N GLU A 88 -0.28 0.78 29.24
CA GLU A 88 -1.51 0.01 29.01
C GLU A 88 -2.17 0.34 27.67
N ALA A 89 -2.20 1.60 27.31
CA ALA A 89 -2.84 2.08 26.09
C ALA A 89 -2.11 1.62 24.81
N MET A 90 -0.86 1.10 24.93
CA MET A 90 -0.10 0.57 23.81
C MET A 90 -0.42 -0.89 23.48
N ILE A 91 -1.10 -1.63 24.36
CA ILE A 91 -1.35 -3.08 24.18
C ILE A 91 -2.18 -3.34 22.91
N ASP A 92 -3.32 -2.67 22.79
CA ASP A 92 -4.22 -2.84 21.62
C ASP A 92 -3.58 -2.40 20.29
N PRO A 93 -2.91 -1.24 20.17
CA PRO A 93 -2.14 -0.89 18.98
C PRO A 93 -1.07 -1.92 18.60
N VAL A 94 -0.34 -2.49 19.56
CA VAL A 94 0.66 -3.56 19.30
C VAL A 94 -0.03 -4.81 18.75
N GLN A 95 -1.17 -5.22 19.30
CA GLN A 95 -1.95 -6.36 18.80
C GLN A 95 -2.43 -6.14 17.37
N GLN A 96 -2.96 -4.95 17.05
CA GLN A 96 -3.37 -4.59 15.70
C GLN A 96 -2.19 -4.65 14.71
N MET A 97 -1.00 -4.17 15.08
CA MET A 97 0.20 -4.28 14.27
C MET A 97 0.62 -5.74 14.05
N ALA A 98 0.56 -6.57 15.10
CA ALA A 98 0.99 -7.97 15.08
C ALA A 98 0.22 -8.83 14.08
N GLU A 99 -1.02 -8.48 13.75
CA GLU A 99 -1.82 -9.16 12.73
C GLU A 99 -1.25 -9.04 11.31
N TYR A 100 -0.40 -8.03 11.07
CA TYR A 100 0.12 -7.70 9.73
C TYR A 100 1.66 -7.69 9.67
N ALA A 101 2.33 -7.70 10.82
CA ALA A 101 3.77 -7.53 10.89
C ALA A 101 4.54 -8.77 10.40
N THR A 102 5.41 -8.56 9.42
CA THR A 102 6.43 -9.54 8.97
C THR A 102 7.84 -9.15 9.40
N ILE A 103 7.96 -8.10 10.20
CA ILE A 103 9.17 -7.59 10.82
C ILE A 103 8.94 -7.40 12.32
N PRO A 104 9.99 -7.30 13.17
CA PRO A 104 9.85 -7.08 14.59
C PRO A 104 9.04 -5.83 14.94
N LEU A 105 8.21 -5.93 15.98
CA LEU A 105 7.47 -4.79 16.52
C LEU A 105 8.21 -4.16 17.71
N LEU A 106 8.21 -2.81 17.74
CA LEU A 106 8.85 -1.99 18.76
C LEU A 106 7.79 -1.31 19.65
N ALA A 107 7.94 -1.39 20.98
CA ALA A 107 7.11 -0.65 21.93
C ALA A 107 7.97 0.07 22.98
N LYS A 108 7.84 1.40 23.07
CA LYS A 108 8.56 2.24 24.06
C LYS A 108 7.57 3.20 24.75
N PRO A 109 6.81 2.75 25.76
CA PRO A 109 5.87 3.59 26.49
C PRO A 109 6.54 4.62 27.40
N ASN A 110 5.80 5.64 27.78
CA ASN A 110 6.14 6.52 28.88
C ASN A 110 5.98 5.80 30.22
N ALA A 111 6.62 6.29 31.27
CA ALA A 111 6.39 5.86 32.66
C ALA A 111 5.07 6.46 33.22
N GLY A 112 3.96 6.25 32.49
CA GLY A 112 2.65 6.85 32.75
C GLY A 112 2.42 8.16 32.00
N MET A 113 1.31 8.82 32.32
CA MET A 113 1.00 10.15 31.76
C MET A 113 1.75 11.24 32.51
N PRO A 114 2.20 12.31 31.81
CA PRO A 114 2.84 13.42 32.47
C PRO A 114 1.83 14.21 33.34
N GLU A 115 2.21 14.50 34.58
CA GLU A 115 1.48 15.38 35.48
C GLU A 115 2.33 16.60 35.82
N LEU A 116 1.70 17.77 35.93
CA LEU A 116 2.38 18.98 36.35
C LEU A 116 2.24 19.15 37.87
N CYS A 117 3.33 18.99 38.62
CA CYS A 117 3.39 19.19 40.05
C CYS A 117 4.38 20.31 40.38
N ASP A 118 3.90 21.39 40.96
CA ASP A 118 4.71 22.56 41.34
C ASP A 118 5.58 23.13 40.21
N GLY A 119 5.05 23.11 38.97
CA GLY A 119 5.77 23.57 37.79
C GLY A 119 6.77 22.58 37.19
N VAL A 120 6.87 21.36 37.73
CA VAL A 120 7.74 20.29 37.23
C VAL A 120 6.87 19.14 36.68
N THR A 121 7.26 18.63 35.52
CA THR A 121 6.63 17.43 34.94
C THR A 121 7.11 16.20 35.70
N VAL A 122 6.16 15.40 36.20
CA VAL A 122 6.42 14.13 36.90
C VAL A 122 5.67 12.98 36.23
N TYR A 123 6.25 11.79 36.32
CA TYR A 123 5.67 10.54 35.88
C TYR A 123 5.52 9.62 37.08
N ARG A 124 4.36 8.96 37.25
CA ARG A 124 4.04 8.27 38.51
C ARG A 124 4.08 6.74 38.42
N THR A 125 4.15 6.18 37.23
CA THR A 125 4.23 4.73 37.07
C THR A 125 5.53 4.22 37.70
N THR A 126 5.43 3.29 38.64
CA THR A 126 6.61 2.69 39.29
C THR A 126 7.33 1.73 38.37
N PRO A 127 8.61 1.38 38.63
CA PRO A 127 9.34 0.36 37.87
C PRO A 127 8.62 -0.99 37.81
N GLU A 128 7.98 -1.42 38.93
CA GLU A 128 7.25 -2.70 39.02
C GLU A 128 5.97 -2.67 38.15
N GLU A 129 5.19 -1.59 38.21
CA GLU A 129 4.01 -1.41 37.36
C GLU A 129 4.40 -1.36 35.89
N PHE A 130 5.44 -0.59 35.57
CA PHE A 130 5.97 -0.49 34.21
C PHE A 130 6.39 -1.85 33.66
N ALA A 131 7.12 -2.64 34.46
CA ALA A 131 7.58 -3.96 34.07
C ALA A 131 6.42 -4.96 33.90
N SER A 132 5.39 -4.88 34.75
CA SER A 132 4.18 -5.72 34.64
C SER A 132 3.44 -5.50 33.32
N VAL A 133 3.29 -4.24 32.90
CA VAL A 133 2.65 -3.93 31.61
C VAL A 133 3.60 -4.21 30.45
N GLY A 134 4.90 -4.02 30.63
CA GLY A 134 5.90 -4.42 29.64
C GLY A 134 5.81 -5.90 29.25
N ALA A 135 5.55 -6.79 30.21
CA ALA A 135 5.30 -8.20 29.94
C ALA A 135 4.05 -8.41 29.04
N LYS A 136 2.96 -7.67 29.29
CA LYS A 136 1.76 -7.72 28.44
C LYS A 136 2.01 -7.19 27.03
N LEU A 137 2.89 -6.20 26.86
CA LEU A 137 3.29 -5.71 25.52
C LEU A 137 4.06 -6.79 24.74
N VAL A 138 4.91 -7.58 25.42
CA VAL A 138 5.57 -8.73 24.77
C VAL A 138 4.53 -9.80 24.39
N GLU A 139 3.58 -10.11 25.26
CA GLU A 139 2.47 -11.03 24.94
C GLU A 139 1.61 -10.54 23.78
N ALA A 140 1.43 -9.21 23.66
CA ALA A 140 0.71 -8.57 22.56
C ALA A 140 1.44 -8.64 21.21
N GLY A 141 2.75 -8.91 21.21
CA GLY A 141 3.54 -9.07 19.99
C GLY A 141 4.79 -8.21 19.88
N ALA A 142 5.11 -7.38 20.88
CA ALA A 142 6.35 -6.59 20.87
C ALA A 142 7.58 -7.49 20.99
N ALA A 143 8.50 -7.38 20.04
CA ALA A 143 9.79 -8.08 20.02
C ALA A 143 10.93 -7.20 20.56
N ILE A 144 10.79 -5.89 20.43
CA ILE A 144 11.73 -4.88 20.91
C ILE A 144 10.96 -4.00 21.91
N ILE A 145 11.46 -3.94 23.15
CA ILE A 145 10.78 -3.19 24.21
C ILE A 145 11.76 -2.30 24.96
N GLY A 146 11.29 -1.13 25.36
CA GLY A 146 12.08 -0.14 26.09
C GLY A 146 11.18 0.85 26.79
N GLY A 147 11.69 2.05 27.00
CA GLY A 147 10.93 3.15 27.58
C GLY A 147 11.14 4.45 26.85
N CYS A 148 10.25 5.41 27.10
CA CYS A 148 10.31 6.78 26.59
C CYS A 148 10.28 7.77 27.77
N CYS A 149 9.46 8.80 27.74
CA CYS A 149 9.44 9.86 28.73
C CYS A 149 9.17 9.33 30.16
N GLY A 150 9.91 9.84 31.12
CA GLY A 150 9.79 9.49 32.54
C GLY A 150 10.42 8.16 32.95
N THR A 151 10.91 7.32 32.01
CA THR A 151 11.61 6.07 32.37
C THR A 151 13.00 6.33 32.89
N THR A 152 13.39 5.59 33.92
CA THR A 152 14.70 5.64 34.59
C THR A 152 15.43 4.30 34.41
N PRO A 153 16.71 4.20 34.77
CA PRO A 153 17.44 2.92 34.80
C PRO A 153 16.74 1.82 35.59
N GLU A 154 16.04 2.18 36.70
CA GLU A 154 15.30 1.24 37.54
C GLU A 154 14.09 0.64 36.77
N HIS A 155 13.37 1.45 35.99
CA HIS A 155 12.29 0.97 35.09
C HIS A 155 12.81 -0.05 34.08
N ILE A 156 13.96 0.24 33.46
CA ILE A 156 14.57 -0.65 32.47
C ILE A 156 15.10 -1.92 33.12
N CYS A 157 15.65 -1.82 34.33
CA CYS A 157 16.10 -2.96 35.08
C CYS A 157 14.95 -3.91 35.44
N ALA A 158 13.86 -3.38 36.01
CA ALA A 158 12.65 -4.14 36.33
C ALA A 158 12.02 -4.77 35.07
N LEU A 159 11.90 -4.00 33.98
CA LEU A 159 11.44 -4.49 32.71
C LEU A 159 12.28 -5.68 32.20
N LYS A 160 13.60 -5.54 32.19
CA LYS A 160 14.52 -6.61 31.76
C LYS A 160 14.34 -7.88 32.61
N GLN A 161 14.15 -7.76 33.92
CA GLN A 161 13.87 -8.89 34.79
C GLN A 161 12.55 -9.58 34.47
N ALA A 162 11.50 -8.80 34.22
CA ALA A 162 10.16 -9.32 33.89
C ALA A 162 10.11 -10.04 32.56
N VAL A 163 10.74 -9.48 31.51
CA VAL A 163 10.62 -10.02 30.14
C VAL A 163 11.80 -10.89 29.69
N GLY A 164 12.91 -10.92 30.44
CA GLY A 164 14.16 -11.55 30.00
C GLY A 164 14.10 -13.06 29.75
N SER A 165 13.10 -13.76 30.31
CA SER A 165 12.83 -15.18 30.07
C SER A 165 11.60 -15.46 29.21
N MET A 166 10.89 -14.43 28.76
CA MET A 166 9.72 -14.59 27.91
C MET A 166 10.12 -14.98 26.48
N PRO A 167 9.33 -15.82 25.81
CA PRO A 167 9.56 -16.10 24.39
C PRO A 167 9.37 -14.85 23.55
N VAL A 168 10.26 -14.63 22.58
CA VAL A 168 10.14 -13.55 21.63
C VAL A 168 9.01 -13.85 20.65
N HIS A 169 8.11 -12.90 20.45
CA HIS A 169 7.08 -13.01 19.41
C HIS A 169 7.74 -13.00 18.03
N MET A 170 7.49 -14.05 17.25
CA MET A 170 8.02 -14.15 15.89
C MET A 170 7.04 -13.48 14.91
N PRO A 171 7.51 -12.58 14.06
CA PRO A 171 6.68 -11.98 13.02
C PRO A 171 6.06 -13.01 12.06
N LEU A 172 5.02 -12.62 11.34
CA LEU A 172 4.41 -13.47 10.32
C LEU A 172 5.44 -13.86 9.25
N THR A 173 5.39 -15.11 8.80
CA THR A 173 6.30 -15.62 7.75
C THR A 173 5.87 -15.23 6.33
N LYS A 174 4.59 -14.89 6.15
CA LYS A 174 4.03 -14.48 4.85
C LYS A 174 3.40 -13.10 4.94
N LYS A 175 3.76 -12.25 4.00
CA LYS A 175 3.07 -10.98 3.78
C LYS A 175 1.64 -11.23 3.32
N ARG A 176 0.74 -10.31 3.63
CA ARG A 176 -0.60 -10.23 3.05
C ARG A 176 -0.57 -9.29 1.84
N ARG A 177 -1.53 -9.47 0.91
CA ARG A 177 -1.71 -8.57 -0.25
C ARG A 177 -2.47 -7.34 0.19
N MET A 178 -1.76 -6.30 0.59
CA MET A 178 -2.35 -5.11 1.18
C MET A 178 -2.05 -3.89 0.33
N LEU A 179 -3.06 -3.09 0.05
CA LEU A 179 -2.91 -1.69 -0.38
C LEU A 179 -3.25 -0.79 0.80
N ALA A 180 -2.70 0.40 0.82
CA ALA A 180 -3.00 1.37 1.86
C ALA A 180 -2.97 2.81 1.33
N SER A 181 -3.85 3.65 1.86
CA SER A 181 -3.70 5.10 1.90
C SER A 181 -2.91 5.51 3.14
N GLU A 182 -2.96 6.77 3.53
CA GLU A 182 -2.41 7.23 4.81
C GLU A 182 -3.23 6.74 6.01
N ARG A 183 -4.56 6.53 5.84
CA ARG A 183 -5.51 6.36 6.94
C ARG A 183 -6.21 5.02 6.98
N MET A 184 -6.19 4.26 5.89
CA MET A 184 -6.83 2.95 5.82
C MET A 184 -6.05 1.99 4.92
N HIS A 185 -6.36 0.72 5.07
CA HIS A 185 -5.78 -0.34 4.25
C HIS A 185 -6.86 -1.28 3.69
N VAL A 186 -6.53 -1.97 2.61
CA VAL A 186 -7.43 -2.90 1.91
C VAL A 186 -6.67 -4.18 1.60
N GLU A 187 -7.24 -5.34 1.95
CA GLU A 187 -6.66 -6.66 1.66
C GLU A 187 -7.24 -7.25 0.38
N ILE A 188 -6.36 -7.64 -0.56
CA ILE A 188 -6.72 -8.35 -1.79
C ILE A 188 -6.59 -9.86 -1.54
N ARG A 189 -7.72 -10.56 -1.36
CA ARG A 189 -7.77 -12.00 -1.07
C ARG A 189 -8.18 -12.82 -2.28
N LEU A 190 -7.55 -13.98 -2.47
CA LEU A 190 -7.89 -14.92 -3.56
C LEU A 190 -9.31 -15.46 -3.47
N ASP A 191 -9.80 -15.65 -2.25
CA ASP A 191 -11.13 -16.15 -1.90
C ASP A 191 -12.05 -15.07 -1.35
N GLY A 192 -11.60 -13.82 -1.42
CA GLY A 192 -12.30 -12.65 -0.89
C GLY A 192 -13.50 -12.22 -1.73
N LYS A 193 -14.13 -11.13 -1.29
CA LYS A 193 -15.18 -10.46 -2.06
C LYS A 193 -14.56 -9.80 -3.29
N PHE A 194 -15.39 -9.65 -4.34
CA PHE A 194 -15.04 -8.83 -5.49
C PHE A 194 -14.77 -7.38 -5.06
N MET A 195 -13.70 -6.81 -5.61
CA MET A 195 -13.29 -5.45 -5.34
C MET A 195 -13.41 -4.59 -6.60
N VAL A 196 -13.77 -3.33 -6.42
CA VAL A 196 -13.92 -2.36 -7.51
C VAL A 196 -12.77 -1.36 -7.46
N ILE A 197 -12.04 -1.26 -8.57
CA ILE A 197 -11.11 -0.15 -8.83
C ILE A 197 -11.89 0.89 -9.64
N GLY A 198 -12.04 2.08 -9.08
CA GLY A 198 -12.69 3.20 -9.75
C GLY A 198 -11.78 3.80 -10.81
N GLU A 199 -12.13 3.70 -12.10
CA GLU A 199 -11.31 4.14 -13.26
C GLU A 199 -11.78 5.46 -13.90
N ARG A 200 -12.60 6.26 -13.21
CA ARG A 200 -13.18 7.45 -13.83
C ARG A 200 -12.24 8.65 -13.88
N ILE A 201 -11.22 8.70 -13.04
CA ILE A 201 -10.20 9.76 -13.03
C ILE A 201 -9.17 9.47 -14.13
N ASN A 202 -9.63 9.63 -15.38
CA ASN A 202 -8.84 9.41 -16.58
C ASN A 202 -9.39 10.34 -17.68
N PRO A 203 -8.59 11.24 -18.28
CA PRO A 203 -9.02 12.21 -19.27
C PRO A 203 -9.37 11.61 -20.64
N THR A 204 -9.01 10.35 -20.91
CA THR A 204 -9.24 9.70 -22.20
C THR A 204 -10.73 9.71 -22.56
N GLY A 205 -11.07 10.36 -23.69
CA GLY A 205 -12.44 10.47 -24.17
C GLY A 205 -13.36 11.43 -23.39
N LYS A 206 -12.87 12.12 -22.35
CA LYS A 206 -13.66 13.02 -21.48
C LYS A 206 -13.31 14.49 -21.72
N LYS A 207 -13.91 15.11 -22.76
CA LYS A 207 -13.63 16.49 -23.20
C LYS A 207 -13.75 17.53 -22.07
N LYS A 208 -14.72 17.39 -21.16
CA LYS A 208 -14.92 18.32 -20.05
C LYS A 208 -13.77 18.24 -19.05
N LEU A 209 -13.37 17.04 -18.65
CA LEU A 209 -12.21 16.83 -17.77
C LEU A 209 -10.92 17.35 -18.43
N GLN A 210 -10.72 17.06 -19.72
CA GLN A 210 -9.55 17.57 -20.45
C GLN A 210 -9.48 19.08 -20.47
N ALA A 211 -10.62 19.78 -20.62
CA ALA A 211 -10.67 21.23 -20.60
C ALA A 211 -10.29 21.79 -19.22
N GLU A 212 -10.83 21.21 -18.15
CA GLU A 212 -10.56 21.62 -16.77
C GLU A 212 -9.08 21.40 -16.38
N LEU A 213 -8.52 20.23 -16.74
CA LEU A 213 -7.10 19.95 -16.48
C LEU A 213 -6.17 20.90 -17.23
N LYS A 214 -6.52 21.37 -18.43
CA LYS A 214 -5.76 22.41 -19.17
C LYS A 214 -5.79 23.77 -18.48
N GLU A 215 -6.84 24.06 -17.74
CA GLU A 215 -6.97 25.27 -16.92
C GLU A 215 -6.28 25.13 -15.55
N GLY A 216 -5.71 23.93 -15.25
CA GLY A 216 -5.07 23.64 -13.96
C GLY A 216 -6.05 23.39 -12.81
N SER A 217 -7.35 23.16 -13.11
CA SER A 217 -8.36 22.86 -12.09
C SER A 217 -8.50 21.35 -11.88
N LEU A 218 -8.71 20.93 -10.63
CA LEU A 218 -8.94 19.55 -10.22
C LEU A 218 -10.32 19.33 -9.58
N SER A 219 -11.24 20.27 -9.78
CA SER A 219 -12.58 20.20 -9.17
C SER A 219 -13.38 18.97 -9.62
N MET A 220 -13.30 18.61 -10.91
CA MET A 220 -13.91 17.37 -11.41
C MET A 220 -13.19 16.13 -10.87
N VAL A 221 -11.89 16.15 -10.68
CA VAL A 221 -11.13 15.04 -10.09
C VAL A 221 -11.63 14.77 -8.68
N ARG A 222 -11.79 15.82 -7.86
CA ARG A 222 -12.37 15.74 -6.51
C ARG A 222 -13.78 15.13 -6.54
N THR A 223 -14.65 15.67 -7.38
CA THR A 223 -16.03 15.18 -7.53
C THR A 223 -16.05 13.70 -7.94
N MET A 224 -15.21 13.31 -8.91
CA MET A 224 -15.12 11.92 -9.36
C MET A 224 -14.57 10.99 -8.27
N ALA A 225 -13.64 11.44 -7.45
CA ALA A 225 -13.10 10.66 -6.34
C ALA A 225 -14.22 10.36 -5.32
N THR A 226 -14.94 11.40 -4.85
CA THR A 226 -16.06 11.26 -3.92
C THR A 226 -17.16 10.38 -4.48
N GLU A 227 -17.62 10.62 -5.73
CA GLU A 227 -18.65 9.80 -6.36
C GLU A 227 -18.26 8.32 -6.44
N GLN A 228 -17.00 8.00 -6.74
CA GLN A 228 -16.55 6.62 -6.84
C GLN A 228 -16.48 5.94 -5.47
N GLU A 229 -16.04 6.65 -4.43
CA GLU A 229 -16.06 6.16 -3.04
C GLU A 229 -17.48 5.88 -2.57
N GLU A 230 -18.40 6.85 -2.71
CA GLU A 230 -19.82 6.71 -2.36
C GLU A 230 -20.51 5.56 -3.09
N ASN A 231 -20.06 5.24 -4.30
CA ASN A 231 -20.57 4.14 -5.10
C ASN A 231 -19.84 2.81 -4.87
N GLY A 232 -18.99 2.73 -3.84
CA GLY A 232 -18.42 1.50 -3.31
C GLY A 232 -17.13 1.04 -4.00
N ALA A 233 -16.38 1.94 -4.64
CA ALA A 233 -15.00 1.65 -5.00
C ALA A 233 -14.16 1.43 -3.73
N GLN A 234 -13.21 0.50 -3.79
CA GLN A 234 -12.25 0.25 -2.71
C GLN A 234 -10.85 0.77 -3.04
N ILE A 235 -10.58 1.07 -4.30
CA ILE A 235 -9.32 1.58 -4.83
C ILE A 235 -9.69 2.61 -5.90
N LEU A 236 -8.93 3.69 -6.04
CA LEU A 236 -9.08 4.65 -7.12
C LEU A 236 -7.89 4.61 -8.07
N ASP A 237 -8.16 4.40 -9.34
CA ASP A 237 -7.17 4.52 -10.42
C ASP A 237 -7.10 5.97 -10.89
N ILE A 238 -5.87 6.51 -10.95
CA ILE A 238 -5.59 7.90 -11.36
C ILE A 238 -4.69 7.88 -12.58
N ASN A 239 -5.21 8.39 -13.67
CA ASN A 239 -4.49 8.62 -14.92
C ASN A 239 -4.63 10.08 -15.35
N MET A 240 -3.49 10.75 -15.67
CA MET A 240 -3.46 12.13 -16.14
C MET A 240 -2.90 12.27 -17.57
N GLY A 241 -2.77 11.13 -18.29
CA GLY A 241 -2.19 11.07 -19.63
C GLY A 241 -3.05 11.80 -20.66
N MET A 242 -2.62 13.00 -21.07
CA MET A 242 -3.21 13.74 -22.17
C MET A 242 -2.24 14.77 -22.76
N ASN A 243 -2.45 15.12 -24.02
CA ASN A 243 -1.65 16.15 -24.67
C ASN A 243 -1.99 17.56 -24.16
N GLY A 244 -0.98 18.41 -24.06
CA GLY A 244 -1.11 19.84 -23.78
C GLY A 244 -1.15 20.22 -22.30
N ILE A 245 -0.69 19.34 -21.42
CA ILE A 245 -0.41 19.60 -20.00
C ILE A 245 0.95 19.02 -19.61
N ASP A 246 1.49 19.46 -18.49
CA ASP A 246 2.58 18.75 -17.81
C ASP A 246 1.95 17.57 -17.01
N GLU A 247 1.99 16.37 -17.60
CA GLU A 247 1.39 15.17 -17.01
C GLU A 247 1.98 14.86 -15.64
N LYS A 248 3.31 15.06 -15.47
CA LYS A 248 3.98 14.78 -14.21
C LYS A 248 3.47 15.68 -13.09
N GLN A 249 3.47 16.98 -13.31
CA GLN A 249 2.96 17.94 -12.32
C GLN A 249 1.48 17.70 -12.04
N MET A 250 0.67 17.45 -13.07
CA MET A 250 -0.75 17.17 -12.94
C MET A 250 -1.02 15.89 -12.14
N MET A 251 -0.21 14.84 -12.32
CA MET A 251 -0.30 13.60 -11.54
C MET A 251 -0.02 13.87 -10.05
N LEU A 252 1.02 14.64 -9.74
CA LEU A 252 1.35 15.00 -8.36
C LEU A 252 0.23 15.82 -7.71
N ASP A 253 -0.31 16.80 -8.41
CA ASP A 253 -1.39 17.65 -7.91
C ASP A 253 -2.69 16.83 -7.72
N ALA A 254 -2.99 15.91 -8.66
CA ALA A 254 -4.13 15.01 -8.54
C ALA A 254 -4.02 14.06 -7.34
N ILE A 255 -2.83 13.53 -7.05
CA ILE A 255 -2.59 12.70 -5.86
C ILE A 255 -2.88 13.51 -4.59
N TYR A 256 -2.36 14.72 -4.47
CA TYR A 256 -2.64 15.59 -3.32
C TYR A 256 -4.13 15.90 -3.18
N GLU A 257 -4.79 16.23 -4.29
CA GLU A 257 -6.23 16.53 -4.30
C GLU A 257 -7.07 15.31 -3.85
N VAL A 258 -6.80 14.13 -4.41
CA VAL A 258 -7.57 12.92 -4.11
C VAL A 258 -7.31 12.43 -2.68
N THR A 259 -6.06 12.40 -2.22
CA THR A 259 -5.71 11.97 -0.84
C THR A 259 -6.22 12.93 0.24
N SER A 260 -6.48 14.20 -0.13
CA SER A 260 -7.13 15.18 0.75
C SER A 260 -8.66 15.06 0.75
N THR A 261 -9.23 14.36 -0.24
CA THR A 261 -10.68 14.28 -0.46
C THR A 261 -11.26 12.96 0.07
N VAL A 262 -10.59 11.84 -0.20
CA VAL A 262 -11.03 10.48 0.15
C VAL A 262 -9.91 9.68 0.78
N ASP A 263 -10.27 8.63 1.54
CA ASP A 263 -9.29 7.79 2.24
C ASP A 263 -8.90 6.51 1.45
N LEU A 264 -9.42 6.31 0.25
CA LEU A 264 -9.18 5.10 -0.53
C LEU A 264 -7.71 4.98 -1.01
N PRO A 265 -7.12 3.76 -1.04
CA PRO A 265 -5.85 3.51 -1.67
C PRO A 265 -5.87 3.83 -3.16
N LEU A 266 -4.71 4.26 -3.69
CA LEU A 266 -4.57 4.66 -5.09
C LEU A 266 -3.89 3.59 -5.95
N CYS A 267 -4.40 3.47 -7.17
CA CYS A 267 -3.77 2.84 -8.31
C CYS A 267 -3.20 3.95 -9.20
N ILE A 268 -1.89 3.95 -9.40
CA ILE A 268 -1.19 4.99 -10.18
C ILE A 268 -0.98 4.46 -11.60
N ASP A 269 -1.66 5.10 -12.56
CA ASP A 269 -1.67 4.70 -13.95
C ASP A 269 -0.97 5.75 -14.83
N SER A 270 0.19 5.38 -15.37
CA SER A 270 0.88 6.14 -16.42
C SER A 270 1.72 5.22 -17.29
N SER A 271 1.89 5.59 -18.56
CA SER A 271 2.83 4.93 -19.45
C SER A 271 4.29 5.31 -19.17
N HIS A 272 4.55 6.40 -18.45
CA HIS A 272 5.85 7.00 -18.20
C HIS A 272 6.43 6.58 -16.84
N VAL A 273 7.60 5.97 -16.86
CA VAL A 273 8.28 5.46 -15.65
C VAL A 273 8.60 6.57 -14.65
N ASP A 274 9.09 7.71 -15.14
CA ASP A 274 9.46 8.86 -14.30
C ASP A 274 8.26 9.55 -13.63
N ILE A 275 7.08 9.48 -14.24
CA ILE A 275 5.84 9.98 -13.64
C ILE A 275 5.39 9.05 -12.51
N ILE A 276 5.43 7.73 -12.75
CA ILE A 276 5.11 6.76 -11.68
C ILE A 276 6.09 6.88 -10.52
N GLU A 277 7.40 7.03 -10.78
CA GLU A 277 8.37 7.20 -9.70
C GLU A 277 8.10 8.47 -8.88
N ALA A 278 7.82 9.60 -9.54
CA ALA A 278 7.49 10.84 -8.86
C ALA A 278 6.23 10.72 -8.02
N ALA A 279 5.21 10.06 -8.54
CA ALA A 279 3.96 9.77 -7.84
C ALA A 279 4.17 8.89 -6.60
N LEU A 280 4.90 7.77 -6.73
CA LEU A 280 5.21 6.86 -5.63
C LEU A 280 6.04 7.54 -4.53
N ARG A 281 6.91 8.48 -4.91
CA ARG A 281 7.76 9.22 -3.96
C ARG A 281 6.94 10.10 -3.01
N ILE A 282 5.81 10.66 -3.46
CA ILE A 282 4.97 11.56 -2.65
C ILE A 282 3.75 10.86 -2.04
N TYR A 283 3.29 9.75 -2.60
CA TYR A 283 2.09 9.07 -2.14
C TYR A 283 2.30 8.51 -0.71
N PRO A 284 1.45 8.86 0.27
CA PRO A 284 1.69 8.53 1.68
C PRO A 284 1.43 7.06 2.03
N GLY A 285 0.78 6.29 1.14
CA GLY A 285 0.38 4.91 1.37
C GLY A 285 1.24 3.86 0.66
N ARG A 286 0.67 2.67 0.49
CA ARG A 286 1.16 1.58 -0.35
C ARG A 286 0.31 1.50 -1.61
N ALA A 287 0.81 2.03 -2.72
CA ALA A 287 0.09 2.12 -4.00
C ALA A 287 0.04 0.80 -4.78
N LEU A 288 -0.91 0.74 -5.72
CA LEU A 288 -0.91 -0.21 -6.82
C LEU A 288 -0.37 0.51 -8.07
N VAL A 289 0.60 -0.05 -8.76
CA VAL A 289 1.15 0.50 -10.02
C VAL A 289 0.42 -0.14 -11.20
N ASN A 290 -0.12 0.66 -12.09
CA ASN A 290 -0.76 0.23 -13.33
C ASN A 290 0.10 0.70 -14.53
N SER A 291 0.87 -0.17 -15.20
CA SER A 291 1.12 -1.58 -14.97
C SER A 291 2.56 -1.94 -15.31
N ILE A 292 3.01 -3.11 -14.92
CA ILE A 292 4.32 -3.66 -15.29
C ILE A 292 4.13 -4.84 -16.25
N SER A 293 4.72 -4.73 -17.44
CA SER A 293 4.74 -5.75 -18.48
C SER A 293 6.16 -6.32 -18.64
N LEU A 294 6.33 -7.30 -19.55
CA LEU A 294 7.64 -7.84 -19.90
C LEU A 294 8.39 -6.94 -20.91
N GLU A 295 7.84 -5.80 -21.27
CA GLU A 295 8.56 -4.77 -22.05
C GLU A 295 9.82 -4.35 -21.30
N LYS A 296 10.92 -4.22 -22.03
CA LYS A 296 12.25 -3.98 -21.46
C LYS A 296 12.27 -2.78 -20.52
N GLU A 297 11.66 -1.67 -20.93
CA GLU A 297 11.62 -0.46 -20.11
C GLU A 297 10.89 -0.68 -18.78
N LYS A 298 9.78 -1.43 -18.80
CA LYS A 298 8.98 -1.69 -17.60
C LYS A 298 9.68 -2.65 -16.64
N ILE A 299 10.24 -3.73 -17.17
CA ILE A 299 10.87 -4.76 -16.35
C ILE A 299 12.23 -4.31 -15.77
N GLU A 300 12.99 -3.52 -16.51
CA GLU A 300 14.33 -3.07 -16.08
C GLU A 300 14.30 -1.84 -15.18
N TYR A 301 13.34 -0.94 -15.35
CA TYR A 301 13.29 0.33 -14.61
C TYR A 301 12.09 0.42 -13.66
N LEU A 302 10.87 0.11 -14.11
CA LEU A 302 9.69 0.30 -13.29
C LEU A 302 9.55 -0.76 -12.19
N LEU A 303 9.93 -2.01 -12.45
CA LEU A 303 9.88 -3.07 -11.44
C LEU A 303 10.79 -2.78 -10.23
N PRO A 304 12.06 -2.35 -10.39
CA PRO A 304 12.88 -1.88 -9.27
C PRO A 304 12.32 -0.65 -8.55
N ILE A 305 11.68 0.27 -9.27
CA ILE A 305 11.01 1.44 -8.67
C ILE A 305 9.84 0.99 -7.79
N ALA A 306 8.98 0.08 -8.26
CA ALA A 306 7.90 -0.47 -7.45
C ALA A 306 8.44 -1.10 -6.16
N LYS A 307 9.54 -1.87 -6.24
CA LYS A 307 10.22 -2.43 -5.07
C LYS A 307 10.74 -1.35 -4.13
N LYS A 308 11.44 -0.34 -4.66
CA LYS A 308 12.01 0.78 -3.88
C LYS A 308 10.97 1.48 -3.01
N TYR A 309 9.78 1.71 -3.54
CA TYR A 309 8.69 2.41 -2.85
C TYR A 309 7.69 1.47 -2.16
N GLY A 310 7.94 0.15 -2.15
CA GLY A 310 7.11 -0.85 -1.50
C GLY A 310 5.73 -1.01 -2.13
N ALA A 311 5.55 -0.62 -3.39
CA ALA A 311 4.28 -0.69 -4.10
C ALA A 311 3.94 -2.12 -4.53
N MET A 312 2.63 -2.41 -4.67
CA MET A 312 2.14 -3.53 -5.46
C MET A 312 2.03 -3.12 -6.93
N PHE A 313 1.91 -4.08 -7.83
CA PHE A 313 1.71 -3.75 -9.25
C PHE A 313 0.72 -4.69 -9.95
N ILE A 314 0.07 -4.15 -10.97
CA ILE A 314 -0.69 -4.91 -11.94
C ILE A 314 0.30 -5.49 -12.95
N LEU A 315 0.38 -6.82 -13.02
CA LEU A 315 1.13 -7.54 -14.03
C LEU A 315 0.30 -7.58 -15.31
N LEU A 316 0.77 -6.88 -16.34
CA LEU A 316 0.16 -6.87 -17.66
C LEU A 316 0.92 -7.85 -18.57
N PRO A 317 0.29 -8.95 -19.04
CA PRO A 317 1.00 -9.99 -19.79
C PRO A 317 1.23 -9.59 -21.26
N LEU A 318 2.03 -8.54 -21.45
CA LEU A 318 2.56 -8.04 -22.72
C LEU A 318 4.09 -8.16 -22.73
N SER A 319 4.68 -8.14 -23.93
CA SER A 319 6.12 -8.05 -24.15
C SER A 319 6.46 -7.03 -25.25
N ASP A 320 7.74 -6.84 -25.55
CA ASP A 320 8.19 -6.01 -26.67
C ASP A 320 7.65 -6.50 -28.04
N GLU A 321 7.23 -7.77 -28.13
CA GLU A 321 6.57 -8.33 -29.32
C GLU A 321 5.07 -7.98 -29.39
N GLY A 322 4.53 -7.33 -28.37
CA GLY A 322 3.13 -6.90 -28.26
C GLY A 322 2.25 -7.90 -27.51
N LEU A 323 1.01 -8.10 -28.02
CA LEU A 323 0.02 -9.01 -27.44
C LEU A 323 0.44 -10.47 -27.59
N PRO A 324 0.25 -11.32 -26.57
CA PRO A 324 0.52 -12.75 -26.66
C PRO A 324 -0.40 -13.41 -27.70
N LYS A 325 0.15 -14.38 -28.44
CA LYS A 325 -0.55 -15.09 -29.53
C LYS A 325 -1.64 -16.04 -29.02
N ASP A 326 -1.42 -16.60 -27.84
CA ASP A 326 -2.30 -17.58 -27.21
C ASP A 326 -2.15 -17.58 -25.66
N SER A 327 -2.98 -18.41 -24.99
CA SER A 327 -2.91 -18.59 -23.54
C SER A 327 -1.56 -19.12 -23.06
N ALA A 328 -0.87 -19.97 -23.84
CA ALA A 328 0.40 -20.55 -23.43
C ALA A 328 1.52 -19.49 -23.37
N GLU A 329 1.61 -18.63 -24.38
CA GLU A 329 2.53 -17.48 -24.38
C GLU A 329 2.20 -16.51 -23.25
N LYS A 330 0.92 -16.19 -23.04
CA LYS A 330 0.45 -15.35 -21.95
C LYS A 330 0.88 -15.90 -20.58
N HIS A 331 0.68 -17.19 -20.34
CA HIS A 331 1.13 -17.86 -19.10
C HIS A 331 2.64 -17.85 -18.94
N GLY A 332 3.39 -17.97 -20.06
CA GLY A 332 4.86 -17.85 -20.08
C GLY A 332 5.33 -16.47 -19.62
N ILE A 333 4.71 -15.41 -20.15
CA ILE A 333 5.00 -14.01 -19.74
C ILE A 333 4.70 -13.79 -18.25
N ILE A 334 3.56 -14.29 -17.76
CA ILE A 334 3.20 -14.18 -16.32
C ILE A 334 4.27 -14.84 -15.43
N ARG A 335 4.70 -16.05 -15.77
CA ARG A 335 5.75 -16.76 -15.02
C ARG A 335 7.08 -16.01 -15.04
N GLU A 336 7.47 -15.46 -16.18
CA GLU A 336 8.75 -14.74 -16.32
C GLU A 336 8.75 -13.43 -15.53
N ILE A 337 7.66 -12.64 -15.57
CA ILE A 337 7.57 -11.41 -14.77
C ILE A 337 7.59 -11.77 -13.27
N LEU A 338 6.87 -12.81 -12.83
CA LEU A 338 6.92 -13.26 -11.43
C LEU A 338 8.35 -13.66 -11.04
N ARG A 339 9.04 -14.46 -11.85
CA ARG A 339 10.42 -14.86 -11.59
C ARG A 339 11.36 -13.65 -11.44
N ARG A 340 11.19 -12.62 -12.27
CA ARG A 340 11.99 -11.39 -12.17
C ARG A 340 11.65 -10.59 -10.93
N ALA A 341 10.40 -10.53 -10.55
CA ALA A 341 9.96 -9.88 -9.31
C ALA A 341 10.55 -10.59 -8.07
N GLU A 342 10.48 -11.93 -8.04
CA GLU A 342 11.06 -12.74 -6.95
C GLU A 342 12.59 -12.54 -6.84
N ALA A 343 13.30 -12.39 -7.96
CA ALA A 343 14.74 -12.16 -7.97
C ALA A 343 15.17 -10.86 -7.28
N ILE A 344 14.29 -9.87 -7.18
CA ILE A 344 14.54 -8.62 -6.46
C ILE A 344 13.79 -8.54 -5.11
N GLY A 345 13.23 -9.67 -4.64
CA GLY A 345 12.54 -9.78 -3.35
C GLY A 345 11.13 -9.21 -3.32
N MET A 346 10.43 -9.19 -4.46
CA MET A 346 8.98 -9.01 -4.53
C MET A 346 8.33 -10.38 -4.72
N GLY A 347 7.23 -10.64 -4.00
CA GLY A 347 6.55 -11.94 -4.05
C GLY A 347 5.18 -11.88 -4.71
N LYS A 348 4.49 -13.01 -4.68
CA LYS A 348 3.10 -13.13 -5.14
C LYS A 348 2.15 -12.15 -4.43
N GLU A 349 2.54 -11.72 -3.23
CA GLU A 349 1.79 -10.78 -2.40
C GLU A 349 1.85 -9.34 -2.91
N ASP A 350 2.76 -9.07 -3.84
CA ASP A 350 2.96 -7.75 -4.42
C ASP A 350 2.32 -7.63 -5.83
N ILE A 351 1.63 -8.68 -6.31
CA ILE A 351 1.20 -8.81 -7.71
C ILE A 351 -0.30 -9.06 -7.83
N VAL A 352 -0.93 -8.35 -8.78
CA VAL A 352 -2.28 -8.61 -9.30
C VAL A 352 -2.17 -8.76 -10.81
N VAL A 353 -2.71 -9.82 -11.41
CA VAL A 353 -2.56 -10.09 -12.86
C VAL A 353 -3.74 -9.53 -13.65
N ASP A 354 -3.48 -8.72 -14.68
CA ASP A 354 -4.50 -8.36 -15.66
C ASP A 354 -4.80 -9.54 -16.58
N GLY A 355 -6.06 -9.92 -16.66
CA GLY A 355 -6.52 -10.98 -17.55
C GLY A 355 -6.35 -10.67 -19.04
N LEU A 356 -5.99 -9.43 -19.37
CA LEU A 356 -5.78 -8.93 -20.73
C LEU A 356 -6.95 -9.31 -21.64
N VAL A 357 -8.08 -8.68 -21.41
CA VAL A 357 -9.29 -8.90 -22.20
C VAL A 357 -9.15 -8.17 -23.52
N ALA A 358 -8.95 -8.93 -24.61
CA ALA A 358 -9.06 -8.38 -25.95
C ALA A 358 -10.53 -8.15 -26.32
N THR A 359 -10.78 -7.21 -27.25
CA THR A 359 -12.11 -6.91 -27.72
C THR A 359 -12.78 -8.13 -28.37
N ILE A 360 -13.96 -8.52 -27.89
CA ILE A 360 -14.70 -9.70 -28.39
C ILE A 360 -15.01 -9.58 -29.88
N GLY A 361 -15.20 -8.34 -30.37
CA GLY A 361 -15.39 -8.06 -31.78
C GLY A 361 -14.18 -8.39 -32.67
N ALA A 362 -12.96 -8.35 -32.11
CA ALA A 362 -11.74 -8.67 -32.81
C ALA A 362 -11.36 -10.17 -32.67
N ASN A 363 -11.68 -10.80 -31.52
CA ASN A 363 -11.41 -12.22 -31.27
C ASN A 363 -12.57 -12.87 -30.48
N PRO A 364 -13.42 -13.71 -31.15
CA PRO A 364 -14.50 -14.42 -30.46
C PRO A 364 -14.05 -15.34 -29.31
N LYS A 365 -12.77 -15.76 -29.28
CA LYS A 365 -12.19 -16.59 -28.22
C LYS A 365 -11.61 -15.78 -27.05
N ALA A 366 -11.50 -14.48 -27.17
CA ALA A 366 -10.87 -13.62 -26.18
C ALA A 366 -11.43 -13.80 -24.75
N ALA A 367 -12.74 -13.99 -24.62
CA ALA A 367 -13.36 -14.27 -23.33
C ALA A 367 -12.93 -15.62 -22.74
N LEU A 368 -12.81 -16.66 -23.56
CA LEU A 368 -12.35 -17.98 -23.11
C LEU A 368 -10.90 -17.95 -22.67
N GLU A 369 -10.03 -17.31 -23.46
CA GLU A 369 -8.61 -17.11 -23.12
C GLU A 369 -8.42 -16.31 -21.83
N CYS A 370 -9.27 -15.32 -21.57
CA CYS A 370 -9.29 -14.59 -20.32
C CYS A 370 -9.67 -15.50 -19.13
N PHE A 371 -10.69 -16.35 -19.27
CA PHE A 371 -11.07 -17.32 -18.23
C PHE A 371 -10.00 -18.39 -17.98
N GLU A 372 -9.34 -18.87 -19.00
CA GLU A 372 -8.19 -19.78 -18.88
C GLU A 372 -7.07 -19.09 -18.08
N THR A 373 -6.80 -17.83 -18.36
CA THR A 373 -5.82 -17.03 -17.61
C THR A 373 -6.21 -16.84 -16.16
N PHE A 374 -7.48 -16.53 -15.86
CA PHE A 374 -7.96 -16.42 -14.49
C PHE A 374 -7.86 -17.75 -13.73
N SER A 375 -8.22 -18.87 -14.40
CA SER A 375 -8.10 -20.21 -13.82
C SER A 375 -6.66 -20.56 -13.52
N PHE A 376 -5.75 -20.31 -14.46
CA PHE A 376 -4.31 -20.49 -14.30
C PHE A 376 -3.75 -19.65 -13.14
N CYS A 377 -4.04 -18.35 -13.11
CA CYS A 377 -3.57 -17.47 -12.04
C CYS A 377 -4.05 -17.93 -10.67
N LYS A 378 -5.33 -18.28 -10.54
CA LYS A 378 -5.91 -18.71 -9.26
C LYS A 378 -5.40 -20.07 -8.79
N ASN A 379 -5.44 -21.07 -9.67
CA ASN A 379 -5.27 -22.47 -9.27
C ASN A 379 -3.82 -22.95 -9.30
N GLU A 380 -2.99 -22.39 -10.21
CA GLU A 380 -1.60 -22.78 -10.35
C GLU A 380 -0.63 -21.78 -9.76
N MET A 381 -0.93 -20.47 -9.94
CA MET A 381 0.00 -19.40 -9.54
C MET A 381 -0.32 -18.81 -8.17
N GLU A 382 -1.53 -18.99 -7.63
CA GLU A 382 -2.05 -18.32 -6.41
C GLU A 382 -2.00 -16.79 -6.50
N LEU A 383 -2.26 -16.25 -7.69
CA LEU A 383 -2.27 -14.82 -7.98
C LEU A 383 -3.71 -14.30 -8.14
N PRO A 384 -4.06 -13.16 -7.53
CA PRO A 384 -5.31 -12.46 -7.80
C PRO A 384 -5.31 -11.87 -9.20
N THR A 385 -6.50 -11.66 -9.75
CA THR A 385 -6.66 -11.14 -11.11
C THR A 385 -7.53 -9.88 -11.14
N VAL A 386 -7.28 -9.02 -12.11
CA VAL A 386 -8.07 -7.82 -12.44
C VAL A 386 -8.43 -7.83 -13.92
N CYS A 387 -9.49 -7.13 -14.29
CA CYS A 387 -9.83 -6.87 -15.70
C CYS A 387 -10.58 -5.54 -15.85
N GLY A 388 -10.33 -4.84 -16.96
CA GLY A 388 -11.05 -3.64 -17.35
C GLY A 388 -12.46 -3.96 -17.86
N LEU A 389 -13.50 -3.58 -17.09
CA LEU A 389 -14.89 -3.80 -17.49
C LEU A 389 -15.34 -2.89 -18.62
N SER A 390 -14.72 -1.73 -18.80
CA SER A 390 -14.96 -0.79 -19.89
C SER A 390 -14.65 -1.40 -21.27
N THR A 391 -13.63 -2.25 -21.35
CA THR A 391 -13.27 -2.98 -22.59
C THR A 391 -14.39 -3.91 -23.05
N PHE A 392 -15.05 -4.62 -22.14
CA PHE A 392 -16.22 -5.43 -22.46
C PHE A 392 -17.42 -4.59 -22.96
N ARG A 393 -17.59 -3.36 -22.45
CA ARG A 393 -18.77 -2.53 -22.76
C ARG A 393 -18.72 -1.89 -24.13
N SER A 394 -17.55 -1.55 -24.66
CA SER A 394 -17.39 -0.95 -25.98
C SER A 394 -17.88 -1.87 -27.10
N ASP A 395 -17.69 -3.17 -26.93
CA ASP A 395 -18.02 -4.17 -27.95
C ASP A 395 -19.51 -4.55 -27.99
N PHE A 396 -20.21 -4.46 -26.85
CA PHE A 396 -21.64 -4.76 -26.79
C PHE A 396 -22.54 -3.67 -27.39
N ARG A 397 -22.01 -2.48 -27.72
CA ARG A 397 -22.77 -1.46 -28.42
C ARG A 397 -22.87 -1.69 -29.92
N SER A 398 -21.96 -2.49 -30.47
CA SER A 398 -21.86 -2.75 -31.92
C SER A 398 -22.30 -4.15 -32.34
N ALA A 399 -22.50 -5.09 -31.40
CA ALA A 399 -22.93 -6.46 -31.70
C ALA A 399 -24.39 -6.70 -31.27
N PRO A 400 -25.24 -7.37 -32.08
CA PRO A 400 -26.59 -7.73 -31.70
C PRO A 400 -26.62 -8.95 -30.78
N MET A 401 -25.91 -8.88 -29.63
CA MET A 401 -26.06 -9.91 -28.60
C MET A 401 -27.36 -9.65 -27.83
N SER A 402 -28.22 -10.67 -27.79
CA SER A 402 -29.45 -10.57 -27.02
C SER A 402 -29.15 -10.36 -25.54
N THR A 403 -29.98 -9.57 -24.89
CA THR A 403 -29.96 -9.31 -23.42
C THR A 403 -29.90 -10.63 -22.60
N ARG A 404 -30.30 -11.74 -23.19
CA ARG A 404 -30.30 -13.07 -22.61
C ARG A 404 -28.89 -13.69 -22.49
N HIS A 405 -28.03 -13.51 -23.49
CA HIS A 405 -26.64 -14.00 -23.44
C HIS A 405 -25.79 -13.17 -22.47
N PHE A 406 -26.05 -11.87 -22.37
CA PHE A 406 -25.38 -11.02 -21.38
C PHE A 406 -25.80 -11.36 -19.95
N SER A 407 -27.09 -11.62 -19.71
CA SER A 407 -27.57 -12.04 -18.39
C SER A 407 -27.08 -13.44 -18.00
N GLN A 408 -26.95 -14.36 -18.96
CA GLN A 408 -26.41 -15.70 -18.71
C GLN A 408 -24.91 -15.64 -18.41
N TRP A 409 -24.14 -14.87 -19.18
CA TRP A 409 -22.74 -14.60 -18.94
C TRP A 409 -22.50 -13.93 -17.56
N ARG A 410 -23.32 -12.92 -17.25
CA ARG A 410 -23.31 -12.24 -15.94
C ARG A 410 -23.62 -13.21 -14.78
N SER A 411 -24.56 -14.14 -14.97
CA SER A 411 -24.91 -15.17 -13.99
C SER A 411 -23.80 -16.20 -13.83
N GLU A 412 -23.14 -16.61 -14.90
CA GLU A 412 -22.02 -17.55 -14.85
C GLU A 412 -20.76 -16.91 -14.21
N MET A 413 -20.49 -15.65 -14.51
CA MET A 413 -19.43 -14.88 -13.86
C MET A 413 -19.73 -14.67 -12.37
N ALA A 414 -20.95 -14.30 -12.00
CA ALA A 414 -21.36 -14.14 -10.61
C ALA A 414 -21.36 -15.47 -9.84
N LEU A 415 -21.77 -16.58 -10.45
CA LEU A 415 -21.82 -17.90 -9.83
C LEU A 415 -20.45 -18.60 -9.72
N ARG A 416 -19.62 -18.50 -10.76
CA ARG A 416 -18.30 -19.15 -10.77
C ARG A 416 -17.20 -18.30 -10.13
N TRP A 417 -17.30 -16.97 -10.20
CA TRP A 417 -16.22 -16.04 -9.83
C TRP A 417 -16.64 -15.00 -8.80
N ARG A 418 -17.89 -15.02 -8.31
CA ARG A 418 -18.47 -14.00 -7.41
C ARG A 418 -18.29 -12.55 -7.90
N LEU A 419 -18.30 -12.35 -9.21
CA LEU A 419 -18.23 -11.03 -9.83
C LEU A 419 -19.57 -10.31 -9.72
N GLN A 420 -19.64 -9.29 -8.90
CA GLN A 420 -20.81 -8.42 -8.79
C GLN A 420 -20.67 -7.28 -9.81
N ILE A 421 -21.36 -7.38 -10.95
CA ILE A 421 -21.43 -6.33 -11.97
C ILE A 421 -22.45 -5.30 -11.51
N LEU A 422 -21.99 -4.06 -11.26
CA LEU A 422 -22.86 -2.96 -10.86
C LEU A 422 -23.87 -2.57 -11.95
N PRO A 423 -25.09 -2.11 -11.57
CA PRO A 423 -26.14 -1.75 -12.52
C PRO A 423 -25.86 -0.46 -13.29
N ARG A 424 -26.62 -0.26 -14.35
CA ARG A 424 -26.47 0.68 -15.47
C ARG A 424 -26.45 2.20 -15.17
N ASN A 425 -26.39 2.66 -13.94
CA ASN A 425 -26.56 4.07 -13.57
C ASN A 425 -25.29 4.72 -13.02
N PHE A 426 -24.13 4.38 -13.60
CA PHE A 426 -22.86 5.05 -13.31
C PHE A 426 -22.24 5.63 -14.58
#